data_267bdf2a59103dee18a94eccdbe120c8
#
_entry.id   267bdf2a59103dee18a94eccdbe120c8
#
_cell.length_a   1.000
_cell.length_b   1.000
_cell.length_c   1.000
_cell.angle_alpha   90.00
_cell.angle_beta   90.00
_cell.angle_gamma   90.00
#
_symmetry.space_group_name_H-M   'P 1'
#
loop_
_entity.id
_entity.type
_entity.pdbx_description
1 polymer ?
#
loop_
_entity_poly.entity_id
_entity_poly.type
_entity_poly.pdbx_seq_one_letter_code
_entity_poly.pdbx_strand_id
1 'polypeptide(L)'
;MEQFIGFWDLTKKQQERLAADGMLNIRTFGKRQVLMNQDDDADNVGVMLSGTAFLESMNQEGQRRILDYYEPKESFARKCFPDVEGVCYVISRSSCQVAFLNDRKLSSAYKKYEKRGQLLEEILLGTQKRALMHADVLGQKTLRQKRMTFFQFLNRRKGR
;
A
#
# COMPACT_ATOMS: atom_id res chain seq x y z
N MET A 1 -25.19 5.12 -11.31
CA MET A 1 -24.67 4.14 -10.32
C MET A 1 -23.29 4.60 -9.90
N GLU A 2 -23.17 5.08 -8.69
CA GLU A 2 -21.85 5.49 -8.18
C GLU A 2 -20.99 4.26 -8.03
N GLN A 3 -19.94 4.17 -8.81
CA GLN A 3 -18.90 3.16 -8.62
C GLN A 3 -18.02 3.60 -7.46
N PHE A 4 -18.09 2.91 -6.36
CA PHE A 4 -17.17 3.09 -5.26
C PHE A 4 -15.80 2.54 -5.69
N ILE A 5 -14.85 3.42 -5.90
CA ILE A 5 -13.53 3.04 -6.41
C ILE A 5 -12.47 2.91 -5.30
N GLY A 6 -12.84 3.09 -4.05
CA GLY A 6 -11.93 2.91 -2.93
C GLY A 6 -12.13 3.92 -1.81
N PHE A 7 -11.12 4.04 -0.94
CA PHE A 7 -11.16 4.95 0.22
C PHE A 7 -11.51 6.40 -0.16
N TRP A 8 -11.03 6.86 -1.31
CA TRP A 8 -11.19 8.24 -1.78
C TRP A 8 -12.60 8.60 -2.20
N ASP A 9 -13.45 7.60 -2.43
CA ASP A 9 -14.86 7.81 -2.76
C ASP A 9 -15.75 7.87 -1.53
N LEU A 10 -15.19 7.67 -0.34
CA LEU A 10 -15.90 7.85 0.91
C LEU A 10 -16.15 9.33 1.15
N THR A 11 -17.41 9.68 1.43
CA THR A 11 -17.75 11.02 1.89
C THR A 11 -17.12 11.26 3.27
N LYS A 12 -16.90 12.52 3.63
CA LYS A 12 -16.42 12.89 4.96
C LYS A 12 -17.28 12.30 6.07
N LYS A 13 -18.61 12.30 5.90
CA LYS A 13 -19.56 11.71 6.85
C LYS A 13 -19.36 10.20 7.02
N GLN A 14 -19.12 9.49 5.90
CA GLN A 14 -18.83 8.05 5.92
C GLN A 14 -17.51 7.75 6.63
N GLN A 15 -16.48 8.55 6.37
CA GLN A 15 -15.18 8.42 7.06
C GLN A 15 -15.32 8.65 8.57
N GLU A 16 -16.03 9.69 9.00
CA GLU A 16 -16.31 9.97 10.39
C GLU A 16 -17.06 8.84 11.08
N ARG A 17 -18.05 8.25 10.40
CA ARG A 17 -18.78 7.10 10.90
C ARG A 17 -17.89 5.86 11.06
N LEU A 18 -17.07 5.56 10.07
CA LEU A 18 -16.12 4.45 10.14
C LEU A 18 -15.11 4.65 11.27
N ALA A 19 -14.62 5.86 11.45
CA ALA A 19 -13.72 6.19 12.55
C ALA A 19 -14.40 6.03 13.93
N ALA A 20 -15.64 6.48 14.06
CA ALA A 20 -16.42 6.32 15.29
C ALA A 20 -16.68 4.85 15.64
N ASP A 21 -16.89 4.01 14.63
CA ASP A 21 -17.09 2.57 14.77
C ASP A 21 -15.79 1.78 14.96
N GLY A 22 -14.63 2.45 14.99
CA GLY A 22 -13.32 1.81 15.11
C GLY A 22 -12.85 1.07 13.87
N MET A 23 -13.48 1.29 12.73
CA MET A 23 -13.16 0.63 11.44
C MET A 23 -12.10 1.38 10.63
N LEU A 24 -11.91 2.66 10.92
CA LEU A 24 -10.94 3.54 10.29
C LEU A 24 -10.07 4.19 11.36
N ASN A 25 -8.77 4.08 11.21
CA ASN A 25 -7.80 4.72 12.10
C ASN A 25 -6.79 5.50 11.26
N ILE A 26 -6.77 6.83 11.45
CA ILE A 26 -5.80 7.69 10.77
C ILE A 26 -4.64 7.96 11.72
N ARG A 27 -3.42 7.64 11.28
CA ARG A 27 -2.20 7.81 12.07
C ARG A 27 -1.18 8.62 11.29
N THR A 28 -0.41 9.41 12.04
CA THR A 28 0.71 10.19 11.51
C THR A 28 2.02 9.53 11.92
N PHE A 29 2.95 9.46 10.98
CA PHE A 29 4.27 8.87 11.17
C PHE A 29 5.36 9.87 10.80
N GLY A 30 6.45 9.86 11.54
CA GLY A 30 7.68 10.52 11.13
C GLY A 30 8.46 9.71 10.10
N LYS A 31 9.61 10.24 9.69
CA LYS A 31 10.51 9.56 8.76
C LYS A 31 11.08 8.29 9.39
N ARG A 32 11.24 7.22 8.59
CA ARG A 32 11.85 5.94 9.01
C ARG A 32 11.09 5.22 10.13
N GLN A 33 9.77 5.30 10.12
CA GLN A 33 8.91 4.54 11.03
C GLN A 33 8.19 3.41 10.28
N VAL A 34 8.05 2.27 10.95
CA VAL A 34 7.35 1.11 10.37
C VAL A 34 5.84 1.37 10.43
N LEU A 35 5.20 1.30 9.27
CA LEU A 35 3.75 1.47 9.13
C LEU A 35 3.01 0.14 9.25
N MET A 36 3.60 -0.91 8.72
CA MET A 36 3.02 -2.26 8.71
C MET A 36 4.15 -3.28 8.64
N ASN A 37 4.08 -4.32 9.44
CA ASN A 37 5.06 -5.40 9.42
C ASN A 37 4.39 -6.76 9.16
N GLN A 38 5.20 -7.79 8.96
CA GLN A 38 4.70 -9.11 8.61
C GLN A 38 3.90 -9.81 9.74
N ASP A 39 4.03 -9.35 10.98
CA ASP A 39 3.30 -9.90 12.13
C ASP A 39 1.96 -9.20 12.36
N ASP A 40 1.68 -8.12 11.62
CA ASP A 40 0.39 -7.44 11.68
C ASP A 40 -0.72 -8.33 11.13
N ASP A 41 -1.96 -8.02 11.52
CA ASP A 41 -3.14 -8.74 11.05
C ASP A 41 -3.18 -8.78 9.52
N ALA A 42 -3.37 -9.97 8.97
CA ALA A 42 -3.40 -10.20 7.52
C ALA A 42 -4.47 -9.38 6.80
N ASP A 43 -5.53 -8.99 7.49
CA ASP A 43 -6.63 -8.21 6.93
C ASP A 43 -6.42 -6.69 7.02
N ASN A 44 -5.29 -6.23 7.56
CA ASN A 44 -4.95 -4.82 7.63
C ASN A 44 -4.60 -4.25 6.25
N VAL A 45 -5.16 -3.09 5.98
CA VAL A 45 -4.94 -2.30 4.76
C VAL A 45 -4.56 -0.89 5.16
N GLY A 46 -3.55 -0.34 4.51
CA GLY A 46 -3.15 1.06 4.68
C GLY A 46 -3.36 1.85 3.39
N VAL A 47 -3.83 3.07 3.52
CA VAL A 47 -3.99 4.01 2.41
C VAL A 47 -3.16 5.26 2.70
N MET A 48 -2.22 5.57 1.82
CA MET A 48 -1.39 6.77 1.95
C MET A 48 -2.23 8.01 1.72
N LEU A 49 -2.37 8.85 2.74
CA LEU A 49 -3.06 10.15 2.64
C LEU A 49 -2.07 11.26 2.26
N SER A 50 -0.88 11.23 2.83
CA SER A 50 0.21 12.16 2.53
C SER A 50 1.56 11.48 2.76
N GLY A 51 2.62 12.02 2.16
CA GLY A 51 3.96 11.46 2.29
C GLY A 51 4.17 10.20 1.46
N THR A 52 5.30 9.57 1.65
CA THR A 52 5.74 8.40 0.87
C THR A 52 6.29 7.30 1.76
N ALA A 53 6.20 6.07 1.29
CA ALA A 53 6.67 4.88 2.00
C ALA A 53 7.25 3.85 1.04
N PHE A 54 8.05 2.93 1.57
CA PHE A 54 8.59 1.79 0.85
C PHE A 54 8.11 0.48 1.47
N LEU A 55 7.93 -0.52 0.63
CA LEU A 55 7.95 -1.91 1.05
C LEU A 55 9.39 -2.39 0.97
N GLU A 56 9.98 -2.72 2.10
CA GLU A 56 11.35 -3.23 2.20
C GLU A 56 11.37 -4.66 2.69
N SER A 57 12.37 -5.41 2.27
CA SER A 57 12.76 -6.67 2.91
C SER A 57 14.16 -6.56 3.49
N MET A 58 14.41 -7.29 4.57
CA MET A 58 15.73 -7.40 5.18
C MET A 58 16.03 -8.87 5.46
N ASN A 59 17.16 -9.36 4.93
CA ASN A 59 17.59 -10.73 5.17
C ASN A 59 18.33 -10.86 6.51
N GLN A 60 18.76 -12.07 6.85
CA GLN A 60 19.47 -12.35 8.10
C GLN A 60 20.82 -11.63 8.21
N GLU A 61 21.43 -11.29 7.08
CA GLU A 61 22.70 -10.55 7.02
C GLU A 61 22.51 -9.03 7.13
N GLY A 62 21.27 -8.57 7.28
CA GLY A 62 20.93 -7.15 7.38
C GLY A 62 20.88 -6.42 6.04
N GLN A 63 20.95 -7.14 4.93
CA GLN A 63 20.82 -6.55 3.59
C GLN A 63 19.38 -6.17 3.32
N ARG A 64 19.17 -4.93 2.88
CA ARG A 64 17.86 -4.36 2.61
C ARG A 64 17.59 -4.29 1.11
N ARG A 65 16.34 -4.57 0.72
CA ARG A 65 15.87 -4.41 -0.65
C ARG A 65 14.56 -3.66 -0.64
N ILE A 66 14.42 -2.69 -1.53
CA ILE A 66 13.15 -2.02 -1.79
C ILE A 66 12.38 -2.85 -2.79
N LEU A 67 11.19 -3.31 -2.38
CA LEU A 67 10.34 -4.16 -3.20
C LEU A 67 9.22 -3.37 -3.89
N ASP A 68 8.76 -2.30 -3.27
CA ASP A 68 7.70 -1.44 -3.80
C ASP A 68 7.79 -0.04 -3.19
N TYR A 69 7.04 0.88 -3.77
CA TYR A 69 7.03 2.28 -3.37
C TYR A 69 5.59 2.81 -3.39
N TYR A 70 5.21 3.53 -2.35
CA TYR A 70 3.85 4.03 -2.19
C TYR A 70 3.84 5.56 -2.10
N GLU A 71 3.03 6.19 -2.95
CA GLU A 71 2.75 7.61 -2.98
C GLU A 71 1.34 7.91 -2.45
N PRO A 72 0.99 9.18 -2.19
CA PRO A 72 -0.38 9.54 -1.79
C PRO A 72 -1.42 8.93 -2.74
N LYS A 73 -2.53 8.48 -2.18
CA LYS A 73 -3.64 7.74 -2.81
C LYS A 73 -3.34 6.27 -3.12
N GLU A 74 -2.12 5.82 -2.96
CA GLU A 74 -1.79 4.42 -3.12
C GLU A 74 -2.01 3.65 -1.82
N SER A 75 -2.29 2.37 -1.95
CA SER A 75 -2.63 1.49 -0.84
C SER A 75 -1.67 0.31 -0.75
N PHE A 76 -1.54 -0.22 0.44
CA PHE A 76 -0.79 -1.45 0.71
C PHE A 76 -1.60 -2.34 1.65
N ALA A 77 -1.42 -3.64 1.54
CA ALA A 77 -2.13 -4.61 2.37
C ALA A 77 -1.16 -5.67 2.88
N ARG A 78 -1.37 -6.11 4.12
CA ARG A 78 -0.55 -7.16 4.72
C ARG A 78 -0.58 -8.46 3.88
N LYS A 79 -1.74 -8.82 3.34
CA LYS A 79 -1.90 -9.99 2.45
C LYS A 79 -1.09 -9.90 1.16
N CYS A 80 -0.73 -8.69 0.75
CA CYS A 80 0.03 -8.47 -0.49
C CYS A 80 1.55 -8.48 -0.27
N PHE A 81 2.02 -8.70 0.95
CA PHE A 81 3.45 -8.83 1.20
C PHE A 81 3.97 -10.09 0.49
N PRO A 82 5.04 -9.98 -0.29
CA PRO A 82 5.62 -11.13 -0.95
C PRO A 82 6.24 -12.09 0.07
N ASP A 83 6.25 -13.38 -0.27
CA ASP A 83 6.99 -14.38 0.48
C ASP A 83 8.47 -14.26 0.12
N VAL A 84 9.25 -13.70 1.03
CA VAL A 84 10.68 -13.45 0.84
C VAL A 84 11.48 -13.99 2.01
N GLU A 85 12.74 -14.29 1.77
CA GLU A 85 13.66 -14.64 2.84
C GLU A 85 13.89 -13.43 3.76
N GLY A 86 13.72 -13.64 5.06
CA GLY A 86 13.89 -12.60 6.08
C GLY A 86 12.56 -11.92 6.45
N VAL A 87 12.63 -10.65 6.78
CA VAL A 87 11.47 -9.84 7.21
C VAL A 87 11.05 -8.86 6.14
N CYS A 88 9.75 -8.61 6.06
CA CYS A 88 9.15 -7.66 5.12
C CYS A 88 8.29 -6.66 5.89
N TYR A 89 8.40 -5.38 5.56
CA TYR A 89 7.68 -4.30 6.26
C TYR A 89 7.52 -3.09 5.36
N VAL A 90 6.51 -2.28 5.65
CA VAL A 90 6.33 -0.96 5.03
C VAL A 90 6.91 0.09 5.98
N ILE A 91 7.80 0.92 5.46
CA ILE A 91 8.49 1.96 6.23
C ILE A 91 8.33 3.33 5.56
N SER A 92 8.10 4.35 6.38
CA SER A 92 7.96 5.72 5.87
C SER A 92 9.29 6.25 5.34
N ARG A 93 9.25 6.85 4.16
CA ARG A 93 10.38 7.57 3.57
C ARG A 93 10.40 9.02 4.03
N SER A 94 9.24 9.61 4.21
CA SER A 94 9.02 10.97 4.68
C SER A 94 7.98 10.98 5.79
N SER A 95 7.77 12.11 6.45
CA SER A 95 6.58 12.28 7.29
C SER A 95 5.35 11.96 6.47
N CYS A 96 4.45 11.15 7.01
CA CYS A 96 3.28 10.69 6.27
C CYS A 96 2.07 10.53 7.18
N GLN A 97 0.92 10.54 6.56
CA GLN A 97 -0.36 10.23 7.19
C GLN A 97 -0.99 9.04 6.46
N VAL A 98 -1.43 8.07 7.23
CA VAL A 98 -1.96 6.80 6.70
C VAL A 98 -3.30 6.49 7.34
N ALA A 99 -4.27 6.13 6.51
CA ALA A 99 -5.54 5.61 6.95
C ALA A 99 -5.47 4.08 7.00
N PHE A 100 -5.72 3.50 8.16
CA PHE A 100 -5.75 2.05 8.34
C PHE A 100 -7.17 1.54 8.40
N LEU A 101 -7.44 0.47 7.68
CA LEU A 101 -8.70 -0.25 7.62
C LEU A 101 -8.42 -1.74 7.86
N ASN A 102 -9.40 -2.45 8.42
CA ASN A 102 -9.32 -3.90 8.53
C ASN A 102 -10.45 -4.53 7.71
N ASP A 103 -10.09 -5.25 6.66
CA ASP A 103 -11.04 -5.80 5.70
C ASP A 103 -12.03 -6.77 6.37
N ARG A 104 -11.58 -7.60 7.29
CA ARG A 104 -12.46 -8.54 8.01
C ARG A 104 -13.46 -7.83 8.91
N LYS A 105 -13.04 -6.80 9.64
CA LYS A 105 -13.93 -5.99 10.48
C LYS A 105 -14.95 -5.24 9.64
N LEU A 106 -14.52 -4.65 8.53
CA LEU A 106 -15.43 -4.03 7.56
C LEU A 106 -16.44 -5.03 7.03
N SER A 107 -16.01 -6.26 6.73
CA SER A 107 -16.86 -7.32 6.25
C SER A 107 -17.98 -7.68 7.21
N SER A 108 -17.64 -7.90 8.46
CA SER A 108 -18.61 -8.34 9.47
C SER A 108 -19.58 -7.24 9.88
N ALA A 109 -19.12 -5.98 9.89
CA ALA A 109 -19.94 -4.83 10.26
C ALA A 109 -20.85 -4.31 9.14
N TYR A 110 -20.40 -4.44 7.91
CA TYR A 110 -21.04 -3.83 6.74
C TYR A 110 -21.31 -4.86 5.62
N LYS A 111 -22.04 -5.92 5.95
CA LYS A 111 -22.49 -6.93 4.95
C LYS A 111 -23.24 -6.32 3.76
N LYS A 112 -23.77 -5.11 3.93
CA LYS A 112 -24.48 -4.34 2.88
C LYS A 112 -23.56 -3.55 1.96
N TYR A 113 -22.26 -3.43 2.27
CA TYR A 113 -21.32 -2.77 1.37
C TYR A 113 -20.84 -3.76 0.31
N GLU A 114 -21.62 -3.92 -0.73
CA GLU A 114 -21.30 -4.74 -1.91
C GLU A 114 -19.98 -4.32 -2.58
N LYS A 115 -19.50 -3.12 -2.27
CA LYS A 115 -18.33 -2.49 -2.88
C LYS A 115 -17.01 -2.75 -2.13
N ARG A 116 -17.07 -3.49 -1.05
CA ARG A 116 -15.91 -3.81 -0.22
C ARG A 116 -14.82 -4.58 -0.95
N GLY A 117 -15.21 -5.54 -1.77
CA GLY A 117 -14.28 -6.33 -2.56
C GLY A 117 -13.48 -5.52 -3.56
N GLN A 118 -14.01 -4.36 -3.98
CA GLN A 118 -13.35 -3.49 -4.96
C GLN A 118 -12.07 -2.86 -4.43
N LEU A 119 -12.04 -2.43 -3.16
CA LEU A 119 -10.82 -1.86 -2.56
C LEU A 119 -9.69 -2.89 -2.54
N LEU A 120 -9.97 -4.11 -2.10
CA LEU A 120 -8.97 -5.17 -2.06
C LEU A 120 -8.52 -5.55 -3.48
N GLU A 121 -9.45 -5.64 -4.42
CA GLU A 121 -9.13 -5.91 -5.83
C GLU A 121 -8.22 -4.83 -6.42
N GLU A 122 -8.49 -3.55 -6.16
CA GLU A 122 -7.64 -2.45 -6.63
C GLU A 122 -6.23 -2.52 -6.06
N ILE A 123 -6.10 -2.86 -4.78
CA ILE A 123 -4.80 -3.05 -4.13
C ILE A 123 -4.04 -4.19 -4.80
N LEU A 124 -4.70 -5.33 -5.02
CA LEU A 124 -4.12 -6.49 -5.68
C LEU A 124 -3.67 -6.17 -7.11
N LEU A 125 -4.53 -5.50 -7.89
CA LEU A 125 -4.20 -5.08 -9.25
C LEU A 125 -3.03 -4.10 -9.29
N GLY A 126 -3.01 -3.13 -8.39
CA GLY A 126 -1.91 -2.18 -8.27
C GLY A 126 -0.59 -2.89 -7.92
N THR A 127 -0.61 -3.81 -6.97
CA THR A 127 0.54 -4.61 -6.58
C THR A 127 1.05 -5.46 -7.75
N GLN A 128 0.16 -6.10 -8.49
CA GLN A 128 0.51 -6.90 -9.66
C GLN A 128 1.17 -6.05 -10.75
N LYS A 129 0.60 -4.89 -11.07
CA LYS A 129 1.19 -3.96 -12.03
C LYS A 129 2.59 -3.52 -11.62
N ARG A 130 2.78 -3.16 -10.36
CA ARG A 130 4.09 -2.76 -9.83
C ARG A 130 5.09 -3.91 -9.90
N ALA A 131 4.69 -5.12 -9.57
CA ALA A 131 5.54 -6.31 -9.66
C ALA A 131 6.01 -6.57 -11.10
N LEU A 132 5.12 -6.44 -12.09
CA LEU A 132 5.47 -6.57 -13.50
C LEU A 132 6.45 -5.47 -13.94
N MET A 133 6.27 -4.24 -13.51
CA MET A 133 7.19 -3.14 -13.82
C MET A 133 8.56 -3.34 -13.17
N HIS A 134 8.61 -3.84 -11.93
CA HIS A 134 9.87 -4.22 -11.26
C HIS A 134 10.59 -5.34 -12.03
N ALA A 135 9.87 -6.34 -12.49
CA ALA A 135 10.43 -7.42 -13.29
C ALA A 135 11.02 -6.90 -14.61
N ASP A 136 10.34 -5.93 -15.25
CA ASP A 136 10.84 -5.27 -16.46
C ASP A 136 12.15 -4.52 -16.18
N VAL A 137 12.22 -3.75 -15.10
CA VAL A 137 13.44 -3.05 -14.68
C VAL A 137 14.59 -4.04 -14.44
N LEU A 138 14.32 -5.13 -13.71
CA LEU A 138 15.33 -6.16 -13.41
C LEU A 138 15.76 -6.94 -14.63
N GLY A 139 14.93 -7.04 -15.66
CA GLY A 139 15.23 -7.70 -16.93
C GLY A 139 16.13 -6.90 -17.86
N GLN A 140 16.40 -5.62 -17.55
CA GLN A 140 17.29 -4.79 -18.38
C GLN A 140 18.75 -5.27 -18.32
N LYS A 141 19.43 -5.26 -19.45
CA LYS A 141 20.80 -5.78 -19.57
C LYS A 141 21.86 -4.87 -18.95
N THR A 142 21.65 -3.56 -18.91
CA THR A 142 22.61 -2.57 -18.40
C THR A 142 22.03 -1.77 -17.23
N LEU A 143 22.93 -1.30 -16.35
CA LEU A 143 22.53 -0.45 -15.23
C LEU A 143 21.85 0.86 -15.69
N ARG A 144 22.31 1.42 -16.84
CA ARG A 144 21.71 2.62 -17.42
C ARG A 144 20.26 2.36 -17.85
N GLN A 145 20.00 1.24 -18.54
CA GLN A 145 18.66 0.85 -18.96
C GLN A 145 17.76 0.62 -17.75
N LYS A 146 18.25 -0.05 -16.70
CA LYS A 146 17.51 -0.25 -15.45
C LYS A 146 17.10 1.07 -14.81
N ARG A 147 18.01 2.04 -14.74
CA ARG A 147 17.74 3.37 -14.20
C ARG A 147 16.68 4.10 -15.02
N MET A 148 16.80 4.12 -16.33
CA MET A 148 15.83 4.80 -17.20
C MET A 148 14.44 4.19 -17.07
N THR A 149 14.33 2.88 -17.08
CA THR A 149 13.05 2.16 -16.91
C THR A 149 12.44 2.47 -15.54
N PHE A 150 13.24 2.51 -14.48
CA PHE A 150 12.79 2.85 -13.15
C PHE A 150 12.26 4.29 -13.06
N PHE A 151 12.94 5.26 -13.68
CA PHE A 151 12.46 6.65 -13.73
C PHE A 151 11.15 6.76 -14.51
N GLN A 152 10.99 6.06 -15.62
CA GLN A 152 9.74 5.99 -16.36
C GLN A 152 8.61 5.41 -15.51
N PHE A 153 8.89 4.38 -14.74
CA PHE A 153 7.97 3.78 -13.79
C PHE A 153 7.49 4.80 -12.75
N LEU A 154 8.40 5.53 -12.12
CA LEU A 154 8.07 6.56 -11.14
C LEU A 154 7.22 7.68 -11.76
N ASN A 155 7.56 8.12 -12.97
CA ASN A 155 6.80 9.16 -13.67
C ASN A 155 5.38 8.72 -14.00
N ARG A 156 5.18 7.47 -14.41
CA ARG A 156 3.84 6.92 -14.65
C ARG A 156 3.01 6.88 -13.39
N ARG A 157 3.59 6.55 -12.26
CA ARG A 157 2.89 6.58 -10.97
C ARG A 157 2.47 7.99 -10.58
N LYS A 158 3.32 8.99 -10.81
CA LYS A 158 3.06 10.40 -10.52
C LYS A 158 2.03 11.03 -11.44
N GLY A 159 1.89 10.55 -12.66
CA GLY A 159 0.96 11.04 -13.66
C GLY A 159 -0.50 10.59 -13.50
N ARG A 160 -0.81 9.94 -12.40
CA ARG A 160 -2.18 9.46 -12.12
C ARG A 160 -2.99 10.47 -11.34
#